data_4d6c1bcd646012dc9cd223a19a84555e
#
_entry.id   4d6c1bcd646012dc9cd223a19a84555e
#
_cell.length_a   1.000
_cell.length_b   1.000
_cell.length_c   1.000
_cell.angle_alpha   90.00
_cell.angle_beta   90.00
_cell.angle_gamma   90.00
#
_symmetry.space_group_name_H-M   'P 1'
#
loop_
_entity.id
_entity.type
_entity.pdbx_description
1 polymer ?
#
loop_
_entity_poly.entity_id
_entity_poly.type
_entity_poly.pdbx_seq_one_letter_code
_entity_poly.pdbx_strand_id
1 'polypeptide(L)'
;MLQRKQTIYLILALATIVACLCLPIGSFEPKGMGLSNVMTNLWIVRADGVTAFDPWVLFAILIVCCPTVLFTIFDYRNRRRQARFCIFVMLLLIGWCVLYAAFSQLLFKDMIFHVGFASAFPLVSLILLWLARRAVLADEALVRAADRIR
;
A
#
# COMPACT_ATOMS: atom_id res chain seq x y z
N MET A 1 -21.61 -1.61 -17.16
CA MET A 1 -21.74 -2.04 -15.75
C MET A 1 -20.43 -2.55 -15.12
N LEU A 2 -19.51 -3.16 -15.86
CA LEU A 2 -18.22 -3.66 -15.36
C LEU A 2 -17.25 -2.55 -14.91
N GLN A 3 -17.27 -1.39 -15.56
CA GLN A 3 -16.46 -0.22 -15.20
C GLN A 3 -16.66 0.25 -13.75
N ARG A 4 -17.86 0.14 -13.19
CA ARG A 4 -18.14 0.53 -11.80
C ARG A 4 -17.40 -0.35 -10.79
N LYS A 5 -17.29 -1.67 -11.04
CA LYS A 5 -16.59 -2.60 -10.13
C LYS A 5 -15.09 -2.31 -10.07
N GLN A 6 -14.46 -2.00 -11.21
CA GLN A 6 -13.03 -1.66 -11.29
C GLN A 6 -12.71 -0.40 -10.48
N THR A 7 -13.51 0.65 -10.67
CA THR A 7 -13.35 1.93 -9.96
C THR A 7 -13.54 1.75 -8.45
N ILE A 8 -14.50 0.94 -8.01
CA ILE A 8 -14.71 0.66 -6.59
C ILE A 8 -13.46 0.00 -5.97
N TYR A 9 -12.88 -1.02 -6.61
CA TYR A 9 -11.67 -1.67 -6.11
C TYR A 9 -10.49 -0.70 -6.03
N LEU A 10 -10.30 0.19 -7.01
CA LEU A 10 -9.24 1.19 -7.00
C LEU A 10 -9.45 2.25 -5.92
N ILE A 11 -10.69 2.71 -5.70
CA ILE A 11 -11.01 3.66 -4.62
C ILE A 11 -10.78 3.03 -3.25
N LEU A 12 -11.20 1.78 -3.06
CA LEU A 12 -10.95 1.07 -1.80
C LEU A 12 -9.45 0.85 -1.57
N ALA A 13 -8.69 0.48 -2.62
CA ALA A 13 -7.24 0.35 -2.52
C ALA A 13 -6.58 1.69 -2.14
N LEU A 14 -7.01 2.80 -2.74
CA LEU A 14 -6.53 4.13 -2.39
C LEU A 14 -6.85 4.47 -0.93
N ALA A 15 -8.08 4.20 -0.47
CA ALA A 15 -8.49 4.46 0.89
C ALA A 15 -7.65 3.68 1.91
N THR A 16 -7.33 2.42 1.64
CA THR A 16 -6.48 1.60 2.51
C THR A 16 -5.02 2.06 2.51
N ILE A 17 -4.48 2.54 1.37
CA ILE A 17 -3.13 3.13 1.31
C ILE A 17 -3.08 4.42 2.13
N VAL A 18 -4.06 5.31 1.99
CA VAL A 18 -4.15 6.56 2.76
C VAL A 18 -4.33 6.28 4.25
N ALA A 19 -5.16 5.31 4.62
CA ALA A 19 -5.32 4.89 6.02
C ALA A 19 -3.99 4.39 6.61
N CYS A 20 -3.21 3.61 5.85
CA CYS A 20 -1.88 3.18 6.28
C CYS A 20 -0.92 4.36 6.47
N LEU A 21 -0.99 5.41 5.62
CA LEU A 21 -0.17 6.62 5.79
C LEU A 21 -0.47 7.38 7.08
N CYS A 22 -1.73 7.43 7.48
CA CYS A 22 -2.18 8.22 8.62
C CYS A 22 -2.06 7.52 9.97
N LEU A 23 -2.02 6.18 9.99
CA LEU A 23 -2.06 5.38 11.21
C LEU A 23 -0.67 4.85 11.59
N PRO A 24 -0.42 4.58 12.89
CA PRO A 24 0.80 3.93 13.34
C PRO A 24 0.86 2.49 12.84
N ILE A 25 2.02 2.10 12.29
CA ILE A 25 2.24 0.78 11.70
C ILE A 25 2.82 -0.24 12.67
N GLY A 26 3.29 0.20 13.84
CA GLY A 26 3.82 -0.67 14.87
C GLY A 26 4.29 0.09 16.10
N SER A 27 4.74 -0.67 17.10
CA SER A 27 5.39 -0.14 18.29
C SER A 27 6.57 -1.02 18.69
N PHE A 28 7.57 -0.40 19.33
CA PHE A 28 8.74 -1.08 19.88
C PHE A 28 8.75 -0.93 21.40
N GLU A 29 8.89 -2.02 22.11
CA GLU A 29 9.04 -2.02 23.56
C GLU A 29 10.45 -2.49 23.95
N PRO A 30 11.18 -1.75 24.80
CA PRO A 30 12.46 -2.20 25.31
C PRO A 30 12.27 -3.44 26.20
N LYS A 31 13.25 -4.37 26.18
CA LYS A 31 13.28 -5.58 27.03
C LYS A 31 13.53 -5.23 28.49
N GLY A 32 12.69 -4.38 29.09
CA GLY A 32 12.79 -3.93 30.48
C GLY A 32 11.65 -2.96 30.80
N MET A 33 11.68 -2.33 31.99
CA MET A 33 10.73 -1.27 32.34
C MET A 33 11.03 -0.01 31.52
N GLY A 34 10.37 0.16 30.38
CA GLY A 34 10.50 1.34 29.53
C GLY A 34 9.20 1.65 28.80
N LEU A 35 9.05 2.90 28.37
CA LEU A 35 7.92 3.35 27.57
C LEU A 35 8.05 2.84 26.12
N SER A 36 6.92 2.48 25.51
CA SER A 36 6.89 2.02 24.12
C SER A 36 7.17 3.17 23.12
N ASN A 37 7.93 2.87 22.08
CA ASN A 37 8.17 3.77 20.96
C ASN A 37 7.13 3.48 19.87
N VAL A 38 6.48 4.50 19.34
CA VAL A 38 5.47 4.36 18.29
C VAL A 38 6.09 4.59 16.93
N MET A 39 5.90 3.63 16.01
CA MET A 39 6.37 3.70 14.63
C MET A 39 5.24 4.08 13.69
N THR A 40 5.43 5.17 12.94
CA THR A 40 4.63 5.56 11.79
C THR A 40 5.39 5.30 10.49
N ASN A 41 4.79 5.56 9.35
CA ASN A 41 5.50 5.43 8.06
C ASN A 41 6.62 6.45 7.88
N LEU A 42 6.53 7.63 8.53
CA LEU A 42 7.47 8.74 8.34
C LEU A 42 8.50 8.83 9.47
N TRP A 43 8.10 8.59 10.72
CA TRP A 43 8.95 8.76 11.91
C TRP A 43 8.66 7.72 12.98
N ILE A 44 9.62 7.59 13.87
CA ILE A 44 9.47 6.84 15.13
C ILE A 44 9.48 7.87 16.26
N VAL A 45 8.42 7.88 17.06
CA VAL A 45 8.35 8.68 18.29
C VAL A 45 8.92 7.85 19.41
N ARG A 46 10.07 8.27 19.95
CA ARG A 46 10.69 7.63 21.10
C ARG A 46 10.03 8.08 22.42
N ALA A 47 10.21 7.29 23.44
CA ALA A 47 9.66 7.56 24.78
C ALA A 47 10.15 8.89 25.38
N ASP A 48 11.34 9.36 24.99
CA ASP A 48 11.93 10.65 25.37
C ASP A 48 11.38 11.85 24.59
N GLY A 49 10.40 11.62 23.69
CA GLY A 49 9.81 12.65 22.82
C GLY A 49 10.63 12.98 21.58
N VAL A 50 11.79 12.36 21.40
CA VAL A 50 12.62 12.57 20.21
C VAL A 50 12.01 11.81 19.02
N THR A 51 11.89 12.49 17.88
CA THR A 51 11.43 11.91 16.62
C THR A 51 12.63 11.54 15.75
N ALA A 52 12.72 10.27 15.33
CA ALA A 52 13.70 9.79 14.38
C ALA A 52 13.02 9.52 13.04
N PHE A 53 13.57 10.05 11.95
CA PHE A 53 13.02 9.90 10.59
C PHE A 53 13.59 8.67 9.86
N ASP A 54 13.98 7.63 10.57
CA ASP A 54 14.58 6.43 9.98
C ASP A 54 13.68 5.74 8.94
N PRO A 55 12.33 5.59 9.15
CA PRO A 55 11.48 4.87 8.22
C PRO A 55 10.94 5.72 7.05
N TRP A 56 11.47 6.93 6.78
CA TRP A 56 10.96 7.83 5.73
C TRP A 56 10.78 7.17 4.35
N VAL A 57 11.56 6.13 4.05
CA VAL A 57 11.46 5.37 2.79
C VAL A 57 10.11 4.69 2.65
N LEU A 58 9.52 4.19 3.76
CA LEU A 58 8.19 3.59 3.78
C LEU A 58 7.12 4.62 3.39
N PHE A 59 7.24 5.83 3.92
CA PHE A 59 6.37 6.95 3.58
C PHE A 59 6.50 7.34 2.10
N ALA A 60 7.74 7.43 1.59
CA ALA A 60 8.01 7.79 0.20
C ALA A 60 7.36 6.82 -0.79
N ILE A 61 7.41 5.51 -0.52
CA ILE A 61 6.75 4.50 -1.36
C ILE A 61 5.24 4.72 -1.41
N LEU A 62 4.59 4.89 -0.25
CA LEU A 62 3.14 5.06 -0.19
C LEU A 62 2.70 6.38 -0.82
N ILE A 63 3.50 7.46 -0.68
CA ILE A 63 3.18 8.74 -1.30
C ILE A 63 3.26 8.68 -2.83
N VAL A 64 4.13 7.84 -3.40
CA VAL A 64 4.17 7.57 -4.85
C VAL A 64 2.99 6.68 -5.28
N CYS A 65 2.57 5.75 -4.44
CA CYS A 65 1.41 4.88 -4.72
C CYS A 65 0.11 5.69 -4.84
N CYS A 66 -0.14 6.68 -3.97
CA CYS A 66 -1.38 7.46 -3.96
C CYS A 66 -1.68 8.15 -5.31
N PRO A 67 -0.81 9.01 -5.88
CA PRO A 67 -1.08 9.66 -7.16
C PRO A 67 -1.11 8.67 -8.31
N THR A 68 -0.35 7.56 -8.24
CA THR A 68 -0.37 6.53 -9.29
C THR A 68 -1.71 5.82 -9.33
N VAL A 69 -2.30 5.47 -8.18
CA VAL A 69 -3.65 4.88 -8.10
C VAL A 69 -4.70 5.89 -8.55
N LEU A 70 -4.60 7.17 -8.14
CA LEU A 70 -5.49 8.23 -8.62
C LEU A 70 -5.43 8.36 -10.13
N PHE A 71 -4.23 8.43 -10.70
CA PHE A 71 -4.07 8.48 -12.15
C PHE A 71 -4.66 7.25 -12.84
N THR A 72 -4.51 6.08 -12.25
CA THR A 72 -5.09 4.83 -12.75
C THR A 72 -6.62 4.87 -12.78
N ILE A 73 -7.27 5.53 -11.81
CA ILE A 73 -8.73 5.73 -11.78
C ILE A 73 -9.19 6.60 -12.95
N PHE A 74 -8.47 7.69 -13.24
CA PHE A 74 -8.81 8.62 -14.32
C PHE A 74 -8.46 8.09 -15.71
N ASP A 75 -7.52 7.16 -15.83
CA ASP A 75 -7.07 6.58 -17.10
C ASP A 75 -7.96 5.42 -17.60
N TYR A 76 -9.26 5.55 -17.40
CA TYR A 76 -10.26 4.52 -17.79
C TYR A 76 -10.36 4.26 -19.30
N ARG A 77 -9.88 5.20 -20.16
CA ARG A 77 -9.89 5.06 -21.62
C ARG A 77 -8.87 4.04 -22.12
N ASN A 78 -7.72 3.90 -21.45
CA ASN A 78 -6.61 3.03 -21.86
C ASN A 78 -6.46 1.84 -20.93
N ARG A 79 -7.32 0.83 -21.05
CA ARG A 79 -7.39 -0.35 -20.18
C ARG A 79 -6.06 -1.09 -20.04
N ARG A 80 -5.28 -1.22 -21.12
CA ARG A 80 -3.95 -1.86 -21.06
C ARG A 80 -2.97 -1.07 -20.20
N ARG A 81 -3.02 0.27 -20.27
CA ARG A 81 -2.18 1.14 -19.47
C ARG A 81 -2.59 1.08 -18.02
N GLN A 82 -3.89 1.12 -17.73
CA GLN A 82 -4.46 0.95 -16.40
C GLN A 82 -4.02 -0.37 -15.74
N ALA A 83 -4.07 -1.50 -16.47
CA ALA A 83 -3.60 -2.79 -15.96
C ALA A 83 -2.09 -2.81 -15.65
N ARG A 84 -1.26 -2.07 -16.40
CA ARG A 84 0.18 -1.92 -16.12
C ARG A 84 0.44 -1.09 -14.88
N PHE A 85 -0.28 0.00 -14.67
CA PHE A 85 -0.17 0.80 -13.46
C PHE A 85 -0.58 0.02 -12.21
N CYS A 86 -1.61 -0.84 -12.29
CA CYS A 86 -1.95 -1.73 -11.17
C CYS A 86 -0.77 -2.65 -10.80
N ILE A 87 -0.04 -3.22 -11.79
CA ILE A 87 1.16 -4.04 -11.52
C ILE A 87 2.24 -3.20 -10.87
N PHE A 88 2.49 -2.00 -11.38
CA PHE A 88 3.52 -1.10 -10.84
C PHE A 88 3.26 -0.78 -9.37
N VAL A 89 2.02 -0.40 -9.01
CA VAL A 89 1.67 -0.14 -7.61
C VAL A 89 1.76 -1.40 -6.75
N MET A 90 1.36 -2.58 -7.26
CA MET A 90 1.52 -3.84 -6.54
C MET A 90 3.00 -4.14 -6.23
N LEU A 91 3.92 -3.91 -7.17
CA LEU A 91 5.36 -4.08 -6.94
C LEU A 91 5.88 -3.10 -5.88
N LEU A 92 5.44 -1.84 -5.90
CA LEU A 92 5.79 -0.87 -4.86
C LEU A 92 5.29 -1.30 -3.47
N LEU A 93 4.06 -1.81 -3.37
CA LEU A 93 3.50 -2.29 -2.11
C LEU A 93 4.21 -3.55 -1.60
N ILE A 94 4.62 -4.47 -2.48
CA ILE A 94 5.47 -5.61 -2.12
C ILE A 94 6.81 -5.10 -1.58
N GLY A 95 7.44 -4.13 -2.25
CA GLY A 95 8.66 -3.48 -1.78
C GLY A 95 8.48 -2.85 -0.40
N TRP A 96 7.34 -2.18 -0.15
CA TRP A 96 6.99 -1.66 1.16
C TRP A 96 6.92 -2.77 2.22
N CYS A 97 6.25 -3.88 1.93
CA CYS A 97 6.16 -5.01 2.87
C CYS A 97 7.53 -5.60 3.22
N VAL A 98 8.41 -5.76 2.23
CA VAL A 98 9.78 -6.27 2.43
C VAL A 98 10.59 -5.30 3.29
N LEU A 99 10.54 -4.00 3.00
CA LEU A 99 11.24 -2.97 3.78
C LEU A 99 10.68 -2.90 5.21
N TYR A 100 9.37 -2.96 5.38
CA TYR A 100 8.75 -2.98 6.72
C TYR A 100 9.23 -4.17 7.54
N ALA A 101 9.27 -5.37 6.95
CA ALA A 101 9.81 -6.56 7.60
C ALA A 101 11.32 -6.40 7.91
N ALA A 102 12.10 -5.80 7.03
CA ALA A 102 13.51 -5.53 7.25
C ALA A 102 13.73 -4.54 8.41
N PHE A 103 12.97 -3.44 8.44
CA PHE A 103 13.03 -2.46 9.52
C PHE A 103 12.64 -3.07 10.87
N SER A 104 11.61 -3.93 10.91
CA SER A 104 11.19 -4.58 12.16
C SER A 104 12.24 -5.51 12.74
N GLN A 105 13.10 -6.11 11.90
CA GLN A 105 14.14 -7.08 12.31
C GLN A 105 15.51 -6.43 12.56
N LEU A 106 15.88 -5.41 11.76
CA LEU A 106 17.26 -4.89 11.73
C LEU A 106 17.46 -3.69 12.64
N LEU A 107 16.47 -2.81 12.80
CA LEU A 107 16.67 -1.53 13.51
C LEU A 107 16.71 -1.71 15.04
N PHE A 108 16.03 -2.73 15.58
CA PHE A 108 15.85 -2.86 17.02
C PHE A 108 16.02 -4.32 17.49
N LYS A 109 17.24 -4.84 17.38
CA LYS A 109 17.58 -6.23 17.79
C LYS A 109 17.29 -6.52 19.28
N ASP A 110 17.33 -5.47 20.15
CA ASP A 110 17.14 -5.57 21.58
C ASP A 110 15.76 -5.14 22.07
N MET A 111 14.82 -4.87 21.15
CA MET A 111 13.45 -4.46 21.44
C MET A 111 12.45 -5.51 20.99
N ILE A 112 11.28 -5.56 21.66
CA ILE A 112 10.15 -6.38 21.24
C ILE A 112 9.30 -5.55 20.29
N PHE A 113 9.15 -6.03 19.04
CA PHE A 113 8.35 -5.37 18.04
C PHE A 113 6.90 -5.88 18.06
N HIS A 114 5.96 -4.96 18.21
CA HIS A 114 4.53 -5.22 18.11
C HIS A 114 4.01 -4.68 16.77
N VAL A 115 3.50 -5.60 15.94
CA VAL A 115 2.93 -5.27 14.64
C VAL A 115 1.64 -4.48 14.83
N GLY A 116 1.57 -3.27 14.27
CA GLY A 116 0.39 -2.44 14.31
C GLY A 116 -0.67 -2.89 13.30
N PHE A 117 -1.95 -2.69 13.60
CA PHE A 117 -3.07 -3.06 12.73
C PHE A 117 -2.95 -2.41 11.33
N ALA A 118 -2.45 -1.18 11.25
CA ALA A 118 -2.32 -0.46 9.99
C ALA A 118 -1.33 -1.10 9.00
N SER A 119 -0.39 -1.94 9.47
CA SER A 119 0.53 -2.68 8.59
C SER A 119 -0.16 -3.75 7.74
N ALA A 120 -1.41 -4.12 8.06
CA ALA A 120 -2.21 -5.01 7.23
C ALA A 120 -2.81 -4.32 6.00
N PHE A 121 -2.98 -2.99 6.00
CA PHE A 121 -3.61 -2.26 4.89
C PHE A 121 -2.90 -2.39 3.54
N PRO A 122 -1.56 -2.35 3.45
CA PRO A 122 -0.87 -2.61 2.18
C PRO A 122 -1.16 -4.00 1.60
N LEU A 123 -1.33 -5.02 2.42
CA LEU A 123 -1.72 -6.36 1.99
C LEU A 123 -3.16 -6.38 1.44
N VAL A 124 -4.08 -5.70 2.11
CA VAL A 124 -5.46 -5.52 1.62
C VAL A 124 -5.46 -4.76 0.29
N SER A 125 -4.65 -3.70 0.17
CA SER A 125 -4.49 -2.94 -1.07
C SER A 125 -3.97 -3.80 -2.23
N LEU A 126 -3.03 -4.71 -1.97
CA LEU A 126 -2.51 -5.67 -2.96
C LEU A 126 -3.63 -6.55 -3.52
N ILE A 127 -4.48 -7.10 -2.65
CA ILE A 127 -5.62 -7.93 -3.06
C ILE A 127 -6.60 -7.10 -3.90
N LEU A 128 -6.94 -5.89 -3.47
CA LEU A 128 -7.86 -5.00 -4.18
C LEU A 128 -7.33 -4.59 -5.55
N LEU A 129 -6.03 -4.28 -5.67
CA LEU A 129 -5.37 -3.96 -6.94
C LEU A 129 -5.33 -5.16 -7.89
N TRP A 130 -5.10 -6.35 -7.35
CA TRP A 130 -5.16 -7.59 -8.13
C TRP A 130 -6.56 -7.84 -8.69
N LEU A 131 -7.61 -7.66 -7.86
CA LEU A 131 -9.01 -7.76 -8.29
C LEU A 131 -9.36 -6.70 -9.34
N ALA A 132 -8.91 -5.45 -9.13
CA ALA A 132 -9.08 -4.37 -10.09
C ALA A 132 -8.44 -4.72 -11.45
N ARG A 133 -7.18 -5.17 -11.45
CA ARG A 133 -6.47 -5.60 -12.66
C ARG A 133 -7.21 -6.74 -13.37
N ARG A 134 -7.64 -7.76 -12.64
CA ARG A 134 -8.41 -8.88 -13.22
C ARG A 134 -9.70 -8.40 -13.88
N ALA A 135 -10.43 -7.48 -13.25
CA ALA A 135 -11.65 -6.90 -13.79
C ALA A 135 -11.37 -6.07 -15.05
N VAL A 136 -10.29 -5.28 -15.09
CA VAL A 136 -9.85 -4.50 -16.26
C VAL A 136 -9.55 -5.41 -17.46
N LEU A 137 -8.80 -6.49 -17.24
CA LEU A 137 -8.43 -7.44 -18.31
C LEU A 137 -9.64 -8.22 -18.84
N ALA A 138 -10.57 -8.62 -17.96
CA ALA A 138 -11.81 -9.27 -18.37
C ALA A 138 -12.67 -8.37 -19.26
N ASP A 139 -12.76 -7.08 -18.92
CA ASP A 139 -13.48 -6.08 -19.71
C ASP A 139 -12.82 -5.81 -21.07
N GLU A 140 -11.48 -5.79 -21.14
CA GLU A 140 -10.74 -5.69 -22.40
C GLU A 140 -11.00 -6.90 -23.31
N ALA A 141 -11.04 -8.11 -22.74
CA ALA A 141 -11.32 -9.33 -23.51
C ALA A 141 -12.72 -9.33 -24.13
N LEU A 142 -13.72 -8.83 -23.41
CA LEU A 142 -15.09 -8.69 -23.92
C LEU A 142 -15.17 -7.70 -25.10
N VAL A 143 -14.50 -6.55 -25.02
CA VAL A 143 -14.46 -5.56 -26.10
C VAL A 143 -13.80 -6.13 -27.34
N ARG A 144 -12.67 -6.83 -27.21
CA ARG A 144 -12.00 -7.48 -28.35
C ARG A 144 -12.86 -8.58 -28.98
N ALA A 145 -13.63 -9.32 -28.19
CA ALA A 145 -14.54 -10.32 -28.73
C ALA A 145 -15.65 -9.67 -29.55
N ALA A 146 -16.22 -8.55 -29.10
CA ALA A 146 -17.23 -7.78 -29.83
C ALA A 146 -16.68 -7.20 -31.15
N ASP A 147 -15.43 -6.69 -31.17
CA ASP A 147 -14.80 -6.14 -32.36
C ASP A 147 -14.50 -7.22 -33.44
N ARG A 148 -14.37 -8.49 -33.07
CA ARG A 148 -14.17 -9.60 -34.03
C ARG A 148 -15.44 -10.06 -34.74
N ILE A 149 -16.60 -9.71 -34.20
CA ILE A 149 -17.91 -10.12 -34.76
C ILE A 149 -18.41 -9.08 -35.76
N ARG A 150 -17.77 -7.94 -35.85
CA ARG A 150 -18.12 -6.84 -36.77
C ARG A 150 -17.17 -6.81 -37.95
#